data_3d18c746db7c4b69a4a815009c2dc4c8
#
_entry.id   3d18c746db7c4b69a4a815009c2dc4c8
#
_cell.length_a   1.000
_cell.length_b   1.000
_cell.length_c   1.000
_cell.angle_alpha   90.00
_cell.angle_beta   90.00
_cell.angle_gamma   90.00
#
_symmetry.space_group_name_H-M   'P 1'
#
loop_
_entity.id
_entity.type
_entity.pdbx_description
1 polymer ?
#
loop_
_entity_poly.entity_id
_entity_poly.type
_entity_poly.pdbx_seq_one_letter_code
_entity_poly.pdbx_strand_id
1 'polypeptide(L)'
;MNFDTHEKKTTPYLFYEFDNCFLPETIQEINSIVALLDGKIDISRYNSRRDANIYRFFLTKDNISDYPALKTVIDYLRSKETVNKIEQFGNISLTDCYLRFEIILDKETFWLEKHTDIIEKKMSCLVFINDNNEPEENGTDLYNDKLEHVYTVPFRHNHGYMFFPSTNTWHGLEKGKPIKYRKAVLINYVTFPTDFALKGDLSHGL
;
A
#
# COMPACT_ATOMS: atom_id res chain seq x y z
N MET A 1 13.19 -0.51 -0.37
CA MET A 1 12.26 0.65 -0.34
C MET A 1 13.00 1.83 0.26
N ASN A 2 12.81 3.04 -0.25
CA ASN A 2 13.55 4.21 0.25
C ASN A 2 12.57 5.22 0.85
N PHE A 3 12.77 5.59 2.14
CA PHE A 3 12.02 6.63 2.85
C PHE A 3 12.86 7.89 3.10
N ASP A 4 14.09 7.98 2.55
CA ASP A 4 14.99 9.10 2.85
C ASP A 4 14.63 10.36 2.09
N THR A 5 14.14 10.20 0.87
CA THR A 5 13.62 11.29 0.07
C THR A 5 12.10 11.25 0.06
N HIS A 6 11.47 12.24 0.70
CA HIS A 6 10.01 12.32 0.79
C HIS A 6 9.54 13.76 0.76
N GLU A 7 8.31 13.95 0.29
CA GLU A 7 7.57 15.19 0.41
C GLU A 7 6.51 15.05 1.50
N LYS A 8 6.58 15.89 2.53
CA LYS A 8 5.58 15.95 3.59
C LYS A 8 4.44 16.87 3.19
N LYS A 9 3.21 16.36 3.25
CA LYS A 9 1.98 17.12 3.03
C LYS A 9 1.08 17.06 4.26
N THR A 10 0.33 18.13 4.48
CA THR A 10 -0.55 18.26 5.66
C THR A 10 -2.00 18.55 5.31
N THR A 11 -2.32 18.59 4.03
CA THR A 11 -3.67 18.85 3.50
C THR A 11 -4.04 17.74 2.52
N PRO A 12 -5.20 17.07 2.67
CA PRO A 12 -6.25 17.30 3.69
C PRO A 12 -5.91 16.78 5.09
N TYR A 13 -4.92 15.94 5.24
CA TYR A 13 -4.36 15.40 6.49
C TYR A 13 -2.86 15.13 6.31
N LEU A 14 -2.17 14.69 7.35
CA LEU A 14 -0.74 14.36 7.27
C LEU A 14 -0.52 13.11 6.41
N PHE A 15 0.26 13.26 5.36
CA PHE A 15 0.80 12.14 4.57
C PHE A 15 2.16 12.49 3.96
N TYR A 16 2.83 11.49 3.45
CA TYR A 16 4.16 11.60 2.82
C TYR A 16 4.12 10.95 1.46
N GLU A 17 4.71 11.59 0.45
CA GLU A 17 4.93 11.01 -0.87
C GLU A 17 6.40 10.65 -1.07
N PHE A 18 6.64 9.60 -1.83
CA PHE A 18 7.96 9.03 -2.08
C PHE A 18 8.09 8.66 -3.56
N ASP A 19 9.27 8.92 -4.13
CA ASP A 19 9.62 8.45 -5.47
C ASP A 19 10.68 7.34 -5.39
N ASN A 20 10.76 6.52 -6.46
CA ASN A 20 11.74 5.44 -6.55
C ASN A 20 11.67 4.47 -5.35
N CYS A 21 10.45 4.07 -4.96
CA CYS A 21 10.19 3.26 -3.79
C CYS A 21 10.86 1.89 -3.84
N PHE A 22 10.90 1.26 -5.01
CA PHE A 22 11.44 -0.09 -5.21
C PHE A 22 12.60 -0.12 -6.21
N LEU A 23 13.47 -1.10 -6.05
CA LEU A 23 14.50 -1.42 -7.04
C LEU A 23 13.89 -2.16 -8.25
N PRO A 24 14.55 -2.14 -9.42
CA PRO A 24 14.05 -2.77 -10.63
C PRO A 24 13.69 -4.26 -10.48
N GLU A 25 14.50 -5.03 -9.75
CA GLU A 25 14.26 -6.45 -9.48
C GLU A 25 12.99 -6.67 -8.65
N THR A 26 12.68 -5.79 -7.70
CA THR A 26 11.43 -5.84 -6.94
C THR A 26 10.22 -5.57 -7.84
N ILE A 27 10.32 -4.59 -8.74
CA ILE A 27 9.26 -4.28 -9.71
C ILE A 27 9.05 -5.46 -10.66
N GLN A 28 10.11 -6.16 -11.06
CA GLN A 28 10.02 -7.35 -11.90
C GLN A 28 9.23 -8.48 -11.20
N GLU A 29 9.51 -8.74 -9.92
CA GLU A 29 8.75 -9.73 -9.14
C GLU A 29 7.28 -9.31 -8.96
N ILE A 30 7.00 -8.03 -8.68
CA ILE A 30 5.63 -7.50 -8.61
C ILE A 30 4.91 -7.75 -9.94
N ASN A 31 5.53 -7.46 -11.07
CA ASN A 31 4.94 -7.66 -12.39
C ASN A 31 4.67 -9.15 -12.70
N SER A 32 5.53 -10.05 -12.25
CA SER A 32 5.30 -11.50 -12.39
C SER A 32 4.05 -11.96 -11.61
N ILE A 33 3.87 -11.45 -10.40
CA ILE A 33 2.69 -11.72 -9.58
C ILE A 33 1.43 -11.11 -10.20
N VAL A 34 1.53 -9.88 -10.70
CA VAL A 34 0.41 -9.22 -11.40
C VAL A 34 -0.05 -10.02 -12.62
N ALA A 35 0.88 -10.60 -13.39
CA ALA A 35 0.52 -11.47 -14.51
C ALA A 35 -0.26 -12.72 -14.08
N LEU A 36 0.05 -13.28 -12.89
CA LEU A 36 -0.73 -14.39 -12.32
C LEU A 36 -2.13 -13.94 -11.87
N LEU A 37 -2.25 -12.72 -11.35
CA LEU A 37 -3.55 -12.15 -10.96
C LEU A 37 -4.41 -11.85 -12.18
N ASP A 38 -3.84 -11.26 -13.22
CA ASP A 38 -4.56 -10.86 -14.44
C ASP A 38 -5.29 -12.04 -15.09
N GLY A 39 -4.65 -13.21 -15.13
CA GLY A 39 -5.27 -14.43 -15.65
C GLY A 39 -6.46 -14.96 -14.83
N LYS A 40 -6.71 -14.42 -13.64
CA LYS A 40 -7.79 -14.87 -12.73
C LYS A 40 -8.94 -13.86 -12.62
N ILE A 41 -8.76 -12.64 -13.13
CA ILE A 41 -9.77 -11.58 -13.00
C ILE A 41 -10.92 -11.78 -13.98
N ASP A 42 -12.11 -12.05 -13.45
CA ASP A 42 -13.36 -11.97 -14.20
C ASP A 42 -13.94 -10.55 -14.08
N ILE A 43 -13.70 -9.72 -15.10
CA ILE A 43 -14.12 -8.31 -15.12
C ILE A 43 -15.65 -8.18 -14.98
N SER A 44 -16.43 -9.16 -15.42
CA SER A 44 -17.90 -9.13 -15.31
C SER A 44 -18.39 -9.13 -13.86
N ARG A 45 -17.56 -9.59 -12.94
CA ARG A 45 -17.83 -9.68 -11.49
C ARG A 45 -17.04 -8.65 -10.68
N TYR A 46 -16.10 -7.94 -11.30
CA TYR A 46 -15.24 -6.98 -10.61
C TYR A 46 -15.99 -5.71 -10.30
N ASN A 47 -16.59 -5.66 -9.14
CA ASN A 47 -17.37 -4.51 -8.71
C ASN A 47 -17.04 -4.15 -7.26
N SER A 48 -16.16 -3.14 -7.11
CA SER A 48 -15.83 -2.52 -5.84
C SER A 48 -15.28 -3.44 -4.72
N ARG A 49 -15.32 -2.97 -3.50
CA ARG A 49 -14.71 -3.52 -2.28
C ARG A 49 -15.02 -4.99 -1.97
N ARG A 50 -16.15 -5.55 -2.43
CA ARG A 50 -16.55 -6.93 -2.12
C ARG A 50 -15.69 -7.97 -2.80
N ASP A 51 -15.25 -7.68 -4.02
CA ASP A 51 -14.52 -8.63 -4.85
C ASP A 51 -13.00 -8.38 -4.83
N ALA A 52 -12.56 -7.23 -4.29
CA ALA A 52 -11.16 -6.81 -4.25
C ALA A 52 -10.21 -7.82 -3.58
N ASN A 53 -10.68 -8.57 -2.58
CA ASN A 53 -9.85 -9.58 -1.90
C ASN A 53 -9.50 -10.78 -2.76
N ILE A 54 -10.28 -11.07 -3.81
CA ILE A 54 -10.06 -12.20 -4.72
C ILE A 54 -8.89 -11.91 -5.68
N TYR A 55 -8.63 -10.62 -5.93
CA TYR A 55 -7.64 -10.15 -6.91
C TYR A 55 -6.44 -9.51 -6.25
N ARG A 56 -6.16 -9.91 -5.01
CA ARG A 56 -4.97 -9.51 -4.25
C ARG A 56 -4.07 -10.71 -4.02
N PHE A 57 -2.79 -10.47 -4.13
CA PHE A 57 -1.78 -11.44 -3.75
C PHE A 57 -1.16 -11.01 -2.43
N PHE A 58 -1.35 -11.85 -1.40
CA PHE A 58 -0.75 -11.63 -0.10
C PHE A 58 0.62 -12.31 -0.05
N LEU A 59 1.65 -11.55 0.32
CA LEU A 59 2.90 -12.17 0.74
C LEU A 59 2.71 -12.79 2.12
N THR A 60 3.15 -14.03 2.22
CA THR A 60 3.06 -14.88 3.43
C THR A 60 4.40 -15.58 3.65
N LYS A 61 4.59 -16.19 4.83
CA LYS A 61 5.77 -17.02 5.09
C LYS A 61 5.89 -18.21 4.12
N ASP A 62 4.75 -18.67 3.58
CA ASP A 62 4.71 -19.88 2.74
C ASP A 62 5.11 -19.58 1.28
N ASN A 63 4.98 -18.31 0.81
CA ASN A 63 5.29 -17.95 -0.57
C ASN A 63 6.46 -16.96 -0.73
N ILE A 64 6.91 -16.33 0.34
CA ILE A 64 7.94 -15.27 0.25
C ILE A 64 9.30 -15.78 -0.25
N SER A 65 9.59 -17.08 -0.07
CA SER A 65 10.82 -17.71 -0.58
C SER A 65 10.92 -17.70 -2.11
N ASP A 66 9.79 -17.63 -2.80
CA ASP A 66 9.72 -17.61 -4.27
C ASP A 66 10.04 -16.22 -4.84
N TYR A 67 10.10 -15.19 -3.98
CA TYR A 67 10.27 -13.78 -4.34
C TYR A 67 11.40 -13.12 -3.54
N PRO A 68 12.68 -13.39 -3.86
CA PRO A 68 13.81 -12.93 -3.05
C PRO A 68 13.97 -11.41 -2.96
N ALA A 69 13.60 -10.66 -4.01
CA ALA A 69 13.64 -9.20 -3.96
C ALA A 69 12.53 -8.64 -3.04
N LEU A 70 11.33 -9.20 -3.11
CA LEU A 70 10.24 -8.85 -2.20
C LEU A 70 10.55 -9.27 -0.75
N LYS A 71 11.23 -10.40 -0.56
CA LYS A 71 11.73 -10.81 0.77
C LYS A 71 12.66 -9.76 1.35
N THR A 72 13.58 -9.24 0.56
CA THR A 72 14.48 -8.15 0.99
C THR A 72 13.70 -6.90 1.42
N VAL A 73 12.62 -6.55 0.69
CA VAL A 73 11.74 -5.44 1.07
C VAL A 73 11.01 -5.72 2.39
N ILE A 74 10.48 -6.94 2.58
CA ILE A 74 9.84 -7.35 3.84
C ILE A 74 10.82 -7.26 5.01
N ASP A 75 12.04 -7.76 4.85
CA ASP A 75 13.06 -7.73 5.89
C ASP A 75 13.47 -6.28 6.22
N TYR A 76 13.59 -5.41 5.22
CA TYR A 76 13.83 -3.97 5.41
C TYR A 76 12.69 -3.30 6.19
N LEU A 77 11.44 -3.50 5.78
CA LEU A 77 10.27 -2.93 6.45
C LEU A 77 10.12 -3.39 7.91
N ARG A 78 10.61 -4.58 8.24
CA ARG A 78 10.60 -5.14 9.59
C ARG A 78 11.85 -4.79 10.41
N SER A 79 12.82 -4.13 9.82
CA SER A 79 14.03 -3.74 10.53
C SER A 79 13.71 -2.68 11.61
N LYS A 80 14.42 -2.74 12.73
CA LYS A 80 14.28 -1.77 13.82
C LYS A 80 14.47 -0.33 13.34
N GLU A 81 15.42 -0.13 12.44
CA GLU A 81 15.72 1.18 11.86
C GLU A 81 14.50 1.74 11.10
N THR A 82 13.92 0.95 10.19
CA THR A 82 12.75 1.37 9.42
C THR A 82 11.52 1.57 10.30
N VAL A 83 11.27 0.67 11.25
CA VAL A 83 10.17 0.80 12.19
C VAL A 83 10.28 2.09 12.99
N ASN A 84 11.44 2.38 13.60
CA ASN A 84 11.68 3.62 14.35
C ASN A 84 11.46 4.87 13.48
N LYS A 85 11.90 4.82 12.22
CA LYS A 85 11.72 5.93 11.28
C LYS A 85 10.24 6.19 10.98
N ILE A 86 9.47 5.14 10.77
CA ILE A 86 8.02 5.26 10.52
C ILE A 86 7.27 5.73 11.78
N GLU A 87 7.66 5.26 12.97
CA GLU A 87 7.13 5.76 14.23
C GLU A 87 7.35 7.28 14.38
N GLN A 88 8.53 7.78 13.99
CA GLN A 88 8.84 9.22 14.00
C GLN A 88 7.98 10.00 12.99
N PHE A 89 7.74 9.48 11.78
CA PHE A 89 6.88 10.13 10.78
C PHE A 89 5.46 10.33 11.29
N GLY A 90 4.90 9.33 11.96
CA GLY A 90 3.51 9.33 12.44
C GLY A 90 3.35 9.80 13.89
N ASN A 91 4.45 9.95 14.63
CA ASN A 91 4.40 10.10 16.09
C ASN A 91 3.51 9.02 16.74
N ILE A 92 3.72 7.76 16.35
CA ILE A 92 2.95 6.60 16.78
C ILE A 92 3.87 5.52 17.35
N SER A 93 3.31 4.53 18.05
CA SER A 93 4.01 3.29 18.39
C SER A 93 3.54 2.15 17.49
N LEU A 94 4.50 1.36 17.01
CA LEU A 94 4.30 0.13 16.25
C LEU A 94 4.66 -1.12 17.06
N THR A 95 4.77 -0.99 18.38
CA THR A 95 4.97 -2.11 19.30
C THR A 95 3.83 -3.13 19.10
N ASP A 96 4.19 -4.40 19.03
CA ASP A 96 3.26 -5.53 18.83
C ASP A 96 2.45 -5.47 17.52
N CYS A 97 2.92 -4.69 16.55
CA CYS A 97 2.33 -4.67 15.23
C CYS A 97 2.93 -5.74 14.31
N TYR A 98 2.21 -5.98 13.23
CA TYR A 98 2.55 -6.92 12.18
C TYR A 98 2.55 -6.20 10.83
N LEU A 99 3.43 -6.63 9.93
CA LEU A 99 3.45 -6.17 8.55
C LEU A 99 2.48 -7.00 7.71
N ARG A 100 1.61 -6.33 6.98
CA ARG A 100 0.76 -6.89 5.94
C ARG A 100 1.17 -6.30 4.60
N PHE A 101 1.47 -7.16 3.64
CA PHE A 101 1.96 -6.78 2.32
C PHE A 101 1.12 -7.44 1.23
N GLU A 102 0.53 -6.62 0.37
CA GLU A 102 -0.40 -7.05 -0.67
C GLU A 102 0.00 -6.46 -2.02
N ILE A 103 -0.04 -7.27 -3.07
CA ILE A 103 0.05 -6.82 -4.45
C ILE A 103 -1.35 -6.81 -5.04
N ILE A 104 -1.71 -5.71 -5.66
CA ILE A 104 -3.07 -5.40 -6.12
C ILE A 104 -3.04 -5.17 -7.62
N LEU A 105 -4.04 -5.73 -8.31
CA LEU A 105 -4.38 -5.38 -9.68
C LEU A 105 -5.83 -4.93 -9.74
N ASP A 106 -6.04 -3.64 -10.01
CA ASP A 106 -7.35 -3.08 -10.27
C ASP A 106 -7.54 -2.93 -11.80
N LYS A 107 -8.70 -3.34 -12.28
CA LYS A 107 -9.06 -3.32 -13.72
C LYS A 107 -10.22 -2.37 -13.98
N GLU A 108 -10.68 -2.36 -15.21
CA GLU A 108 -11.85 -1.60 -15.67
C GLU A 108 -13.03 -1.73 -14.70
N THR A 109 -13.72 -0.63 -14.48
CA THR A 109 -14.85 -0.51 -13.54
C THR A 109 -14.50 -0.48 -12.05
N PHE A 110 -13.24 -0.65 -11.65
CA PHE A 110 -12.86 -0.54 -10.25
C PHE A 110 -13.09 0.87 -9.71
N TRP A 111 -13.62 0.95 -8.52
CA TRP A 111 -13.76 2.16 -7.73
C TRP A 111 -13.77 1.79 -6.26
N LEU A 112 -13.47 2.75 -5.40
CA LEU A 112 -13.46 2.54 -3.96
C LEU A 112 -14.16 3.72 -3.28
N GLU A 113 -15.25 3.42 -2.56
CA GLU A 113 -15.98 4.44 -1.80
C GLU A 113 -15.05 5.19 -0.85
N LYS A 114 -15.39 6.47 -0.62
CA LYS A 114 -14.76 7.30 0.39
C LYS A 114 -14.87 6.63 1.75
N HIS A 115 -13.75 6.38 2.39
CA HIS A 115 -13.70 5.71 3.69
C HIS A 115 -12.47 6.15 4.48
N THR A 116 -12.48 5.88 5.75
CA THR A 116 -11.29 5.81 6.59
C THR A 116 -10.90 4.35 6.79
N ASP A 117 -9.64 4.10 7.01
CA ASP A 117 -9.17 2.75 7.33
C ASP A 117 -9.64 2.28 8.70
N ILE A 118 -9.64 0.98 8.93
CA ILE A 118 -9.97 0.38 10.24
C ILE A 118 -8.93 0.75 11.29
N ILE A 119 -9.33 0.81 12.56
CA ILE A 119 -8.51 1.26 13.69
C ILE A 119 -7.28 0.37 13.95
N GLU A 120 -7.35 -0.88 13.50
CA GLU A 120 -6.27 -1.84 13.59
C GLU A 120 -5.09 -1.53 12.66
N LYS A 121 -5.28 -0.70 11.64
CA LYS A 121 -4.18 -0.19 10.81
C LYS A 121 -3.52 0.99 11.51
N LYS A 122 -2.23 0.89 11.76
CA LYS A 122 -1.41 1.96 12.34
C LYS A 122 -0.67 2.78 11.28
N MET A 123 -0.40 2.18 10.14
CA MET A 123 0.17 2.85 8.99
C MET A 123 -0.37 2.20 7.72
N SER A 124 -0.68 2.99 6.72
CA SER A 124 -1.00 2.57 5.35
C SER A 124 -0.05 3.24 4.37
N CYS A 125 0.58 2.45 3.52
CA CYS A 125 1.42 2.93 2.43
C CYS A 125 1.01 2.22 1.14
N LEU A 126 0.76 3.00 0.09
CA LEU A 126 0.43 2.48 -1.23
C LEU A 126 1.51 2.93 -2.22
N VAL A 127 2.10 1.98 -2.94
CA VAL A 127 3.09 2.25 -3.99
C VAL A 127 2.52 1.85 -5.33
N PHE A 128 2.49 2.77 -6.28
CA PHE A 128 1.97 2.57 -7.62
C PHE A 128 3.05 2.07 -8.59
N ILE A 129 2.66 1.16 -9.48
CA ILE A 129 3.51 0.65 -10.57
C ILE A 129 2.83 0.97 -11.90
N ASN A 130 3.01 2.21 -12.36
CA ASN A 130 2.44 2.68 -13.63
C ASN A 130 3.45 2.55 -14.78
N ASP A 131 3.68 1.34 -15.25
CA ASP A 131 4.52 1.04 -16.41
C ASP A 131 3.73 0.88 -17.73
N ASN A 132 2.40 1.11 -17.67
CA ASN A 132 1.48 1.03 -18.81
C ASN A 132 1.01 2.41 -19.30
N ASN A 133 1.58 3.51 -18.78
CA ASN A 133 1.19 4.89 -19.10
C ASN A 133 -0.31 5.17 -18.88
N GLU A 134 -0.88 4.63 -17.84
CA GLU A 134 -2.23 4.97 -17.37
C GLU A 134 -2.26 6.43 -16.89
N PRO A 135 -3.42 7.12 -16.97
CA PRO A 135 -3.57 8.50 -16.49
C PRO A 135 -3.21 8.66 -15.01
N GLU A 136 -2.53 9.75 -14.67
CA GLU A 136 -2.12 10.03 -13.27
C GLU A 136 -3.32 10.19 -12.33
N GLU A 137 -4.48 10.64 -12.84
CA GLU A 137 -5.72 10.72 -12.07
C GLU A 137 -6.26 9.37 -11.58
N ASN A 138 -5.74 8.25 -12.06
CA ASN A 138 -6.08 6.90 -11.57
C ASN A 138 -5.41 6.56 -10.23
N GLY A 139 -4.79 7.52 -9.57
CA GLY A 139 -4.22 7.38 -8.23
C GLY A 139 -5.28 7.28 -7.12
N THR A 140 -4.94 7.73 -5.93
CA THR A 140 -5.87 7.70 -4.78
C THR A 140 -6.38 9.12 -4.48
N ASP A 141 -7.69 9.25 -4.37
CA ASP A 141 -8.34 10.52 -4.02
C ASP A 141 -8.36 10.69 -2.50
N LEU A 142 -7.97 11.87 -2.04
CA LEU A 142 -7.96 12.29 -0.64
C LEU A 142 -9.01 13.37 -0.41
N TYR A 143 -9.72 13.27 0.70
CA TYR A 143 -10.87 14.13 1.00
C TYR A 143 -10.71 14.79 2.36
N ASN A 144 -11.33 15.96 2.54
CA ASN A 144 -11.44 16.63 3.82
C ASN A 144 -12.58 16.02 4.67
N ASP A 145 -12.78 16.58 5.89
CA ASP A 145 -13.83 16.12 6.82
C ASP A 145 -15.26 16.35 6.31
N LYS A 146 -15.44 17.15 5.27
CA LYS A 146 -16.73 17.35 4.58
C LYS A 146 -16.91 16.39 3.40
N LEU A 147 -15.98 15.46 3.20
CA LEU A 147 -15.92 14.53 2.07
C LEU A 147 -15.78 15.24 0.71
N GLU A 148 -15.27 16.47 0.70
CA GLU A 148 -14.90 17.18 -0.51
C GLU A 148 -13.53 16.71 -0.99
N HIS A 149 -13.38 16.47 -2.29
CA HIS A 149 -12.09 16.10 -2.89
C HIS A 149 -11.10 17.25 -2.76
N VAL A 150 -9.90 16.96 -2.28
CA VAL A 150 -8.84 17.97 -2.05
C VAL A 150 -7.61 17.67 -2.88
N TYR A 151 -7.24 16.42 -3.00
CA TYR A 151 -6.01 16.02 -3.66
C TYR A 151 -6.14 14.62 -4.25
N THR A 152 -5.51 14.36 -5.38
CA THR A 152 -5.30 13.01 -5.89
C THR A 152 -3.80 12.71 -5.85
N VAL A 153 -3.41 11.71 -5.07
CA VAL A 153 -2.05 11.16 -5.13
C VAL A 153 -1.85 10.59 -6.53
N PRO A 154 -0.88 11.07 -7.32
CA PRO A 154 -0.81 10.71 -8.72
C PRO A 154 -0.42 9.25 -8.94
N PHE A 155 -1.05 8.60 -9.91
CA PHE A 155 -0.71 7.24 -10.34
C PHE A 155 0.55 7.27 -11.21
N ARG A 156 1.71 7.45 -10.59
CA ARG A 156 3.03 7.45 -11.27
C ARG A 156 3.75 6.13 -11.05
N HIS A 157 4.67 5.85 -11.96
CA HIS A 157 5.52 4.66 -11.82
C HIS A 157 6.47 4.76 -10.63
N ASN A 158 6.47 3.73 -9.78
CA ASN A 158 7.33 3.61 -8.62
C ASN A 158 7.21 4.78 -7.62
N HIS A 159 6.00 5.36 -7.57
CA HIS A 159 5.61 6.44 -6.69
C HIS A 159 4.69 5.93 -5.59
N GLY A 160 4.89 6.36 -4.37
CA GLY A 160 4.09 5.90 -3.24
C GLY A 160 3.69 7.03 -2.32
N TYR A 161 2.66 6.78 -1.52
CA TYR A 161 2.31 7.64 -0.41
C TYR A 161 2.02 6.84 0.84
N MET A 162 2.28 7.45 1.99
CA MET A 162 2.09 6.87 3.30
C MET A 162 1.32 7.82 4.20
N PHE A 163 0.35 7.29 4.94
CA PHE A 163 -0.39 8.04 5.94
C PHE A 163 -0.65 7.17 7.18
N PHE A 164 -1.11 7.83 8.24
CA PHE A 164 -1.40 7.20 9.53
C PHE A 164 -2.92 7.25 9.75
N PRO A 165 -3.60 6.10 9.62
CA PRO A 165 -5.07 6.03 9.69
C PRO A 165 -5.64 6.66 10.96
N SER A 166 -6.67 7.47 10.78
CA SER A 166 -7.45 8.11 11.84
C SER A 166 -8.88 8.35 11.36
N THR A 167 -9.71 8.94 12.20
CA THR A 167 -11.12 9.20 11.87
C THR A 167 -11.34 10.24 10.78
N ASN A 168 -10.29 10.97 10.38
CA ASN A 168 -10.36 12.02 9.36
C ASN A 168 -9.49 11.76 8.12
N THR A 169 -8.85 10.60 8.02
CA THR A 169 -8.02 10.25 6.86
C THR A 169 -8.87 9.65 5.73
N TRP A 170 -9.82 10.45 5.23
CA TRP A 170 -10.74 10.06 4.19
C TRP A 170 -10.05 9.90 2.84
N HIS A 171 -10.18 8.73 2.24
CA HIS A 171 -9.61 8.42 0.94
C HIS A 171 -10.48 7.45 0.15
N GLY A 172 -10.22 7.34 -1.15
CA GLY A 172 -10.98 6.47 -2.03
C GLY A 172 -10.50 6.53 -3.46
N LEU A 173 -11.33 6.10 -4.37
CA LEU A 173 -11.13 6.18 -5.80
C LEU A 173 -12.48 6.40 -6.47
N GLU A 174 -12.67 7.57 -7.07
CA GLU A 174 -13.96 7.96 -7.63
C GLU A 174 -14.40 7.02 -8.77
N LYS A 175 -15.71 6.79 -8.82
CA LYS A 175 -16.32 5.98 -9.87
C LYS A 175 -16.19 6.66 -11.23
N GLY A 176 -15.90 5.88 -12.27
CA GLY A 176 -15.84 6.37 -13.65
C GLY A 176 -14.46 6.86 -14.09
N LYS A 177 -13.43 6.69 -13.28
CA LYS A 177 -12.05 6.92 -13.74
C LYS A 177 -11.68 5.94 -14.86
N PRO A 178 -10.85 6.36 -15.84
CA PRO A 178 -10.50 5.56 -17.00
C PRO A 178 -9.43 4.49 -16.69
N ILE A 179 -9.69 3.67 -15.67
CA ILE A 179 -8.78 2.60 -15.25
C ILE A 179 -8.86 1.46 -16.25
N LYS A 180 -7.72 1.05 -16.78
CA LYS A 180 -7.57 -0.20 -17.54
C LYS A 180 -6.71 -1.19 -16.80
N TYR A 181 -5.61 -0.72 -16.18
CA TYR A 181 -4.61 -1.57 -15.55
C TYR A 181 -3.88 -0.82 -14.43
N ARG A 182 -4.45 -0.82 -13.22
CA ARG A 182 -3.89 -0.12 -12.08
C ARG A 182 -3.22 -1.10 -11.13
N LYS A 183 -1.88 -1.10 -11.14
CA LYS A 183 -1.06 -1.93 -10.26
C LYS A 183 -0.61 -1.16 -9.04
N ALA A 184 -0.72 -1.78 -7.88
CA ALA A 184 -0.25 -1.18 -6.64
C ALA A 184 0.26 -2.23 -5.66
N VAL A 185 1.13 -1.79 -4.75
CA VAL A 185 1.54 -2.53 -3.57
C VAL A 185 0.98 -1.83 -2.35
N LEU A 186 0.19 -2.53 -1.55
CA LEU A 186 -0.35 -2.02 -0.29
C LEU A 186 0.45 -2.61 0.87
N ILE A 187 1.03 -1.73 1.67
CA ILE A 187 1.83 -2.04 2.84
C ILE A 187 1.12 -1.46 4.05
N ASN A 188 0.78 -2.30 5.03
CA ASN A 188 0.16 -1.84 6.26
C ASN A 188 0.93 -2.37 7.48
N TYR A 189 1.02 -1.55 8.51
CA TYR A 189 1.28 -2.06 9.86
C TYR A 189 -0.04 -2.16 10.61
N VAL A 190 -0.30 -3.36 11.14
CA VAL A 190 -1.60 -3.73 11.73
C VAL A 190 -1.41 -4.33 13.13
N THR A 191 -2.43 -4.24 13.97
CA THR A 191 -2.41 -4.80 15.34
C THR A 191 -2.89 -6.26 15.39
N PHE A 192 -3.53 -6.76 14.34
CA PHE A 192 -3.90 -8.17 14.27
C PHE A 192 -2.75 -9.02 13.70
N PRO A 193 -2.61 -10.29 14.12
CA PRO A 193 -1.52 -11.15 13.67
C PRO A 193 -1.53 -11.37 12.15
N THR A 194 -0.33 -11.28 11.57
CA THR A 194 0.00 -11.77 10.22
C THR A 194 1.27 -12.62 10.32
N ASP A 195 1.74 -13.15 9.20
CA ASP A 195 2.98 -13.95 9.16
C ASP A 195 4.25 -13.13 9.47
N PHE A 196 4.17 -11.80 9.42
CA PHE A 196 5.32 -10.92 9.56
C PHE A 196 5.18 -10.00 10.77
N ALA A 197 5.45 -10.53 11.97
CA ALA A 197 5.58 -9.70 13.16
C ALA A 197 6.69 -8.65 12.98
N LEU A 198 6.43 -7.42 13.37
CA LEU A 198 7.50 -6.44 13.53
C LEU A 198 8.36 -6.90 14.70
N LYS A 199 9.67 -6.89 14.53
CA LYS A 199 10.57 -7.31 15.59
C LYS A 199 10.48 -6.30 16.74
N GLY A 200 9.64 -6.59 17.69
CA GLY A 200 9.82 -6.13 19.06
C GLY A 200 11.17 -6.63 19.55
N ASP A 201 11.73 -5.95 20.51
CA ASP A 201 13.02 -6.25 21.11
C ASP A 201 13.26 -7.77 21.26
N LEU A 202 14.19 -8.32 20.50
CA LEU A 202 14.67 -9.71 20.66
C LEU A 202 15.49 -9.87 21.97
N SER A 203 15.27 -9.02 22.99
CA SER A 203 15.92 -9.08 24.30
C SER A 203 15.30 -10.10 25.25
N HIS A 204 14.30 -10.86 24.84
CA HIS A 204 13.82 -12.01 25.60
C HIS A 204 14.16 -13.30 24.84
N GLY A 205 15.35 -13.71 24.97
CA GLY A 205 15.99 -14.92 25.49
C GLY A 205 15.60 -16.20 24.80
N LEU A 206 16.60 -16.80 24.28
CA LEU A 206 16.74 -18.26 24.31
C LEU A 206 16.25 -18.88 25.64
#